data_ef78e629abcc99e44716599dc443424a
#
_entry.id   ef78e629abcc99e44716599dc443424a
#
_cell.length_a   1.000
_cell.length_b   1.000
_cell.length_c   1.000
_cell.angle_alpha   90.00
_cell.angle_beta   90.00
_cell.angle_gamma   90.00
#
_symmetry.space_group_name_H-M   'P 1'
#
loop_
_entity.id
_entity.type
_entity.pdbx_description
1 polymer ?
#
loop_
_entity_poly.entity_id
_entity_poly.type
_entity_poly.pdbx_seq_one_letter_code
_entity_poly.pdbx_strand_id
1 'polypeptide(L)' 'MVTELLPNTVFKVKLNNGHMVTAHISGKMRMHYIKIYPGDKVTVEVSIYDLTQGRITYRSK' A
#
# COMPACT_ATOMS: atom_id res chain seq x y z
N MET A 1 -3.07 -3.42 6.46
CA MET A 1 -4.23 -3.86 5.66
C MET A 1 -4.77 -2.70 4.84
N VAL A 2 -5.08 -2.96 3.59
CA VAL A 2 -5.66 -1.95 2.70
C VAL A 2 -7.07 -1.63 3.16
N THR A 3 -7.37 -0.35 3.38
CA THR A 3 -8.70 0.07 3.84
C THR A 3 -9.52 0.73 2.74
N GLU A 4 -8.87 1.32 1.73
CA GLU A 4 -9.57 2.04 0.68
C GLU A 4 -8.74 2.09 -0.59
N LEU A 5 -9.40 2.03 -1.74
CA LEU A 5 -8.80 2.26 -3.05
C LEU A 5 -9.00 3.73 -3.42
N LEU A 6 -7.92 4.37 -3.85
CA LEU A 6 -7.93 5.74 -4.34
C LEU A 6 -7.61 5.76 -5.84
N PRO A 7 -7.92 6.85 -6.55
CA PRO A 7 -7.55 6.98 -7.97
C PRO A 7 -6.04 6.88 -8.17
N ASN A 8 -5.63 6.57 -9.41
CA ASN A 8 -4.23 6.54 -9.85
C ASN A 8 -3.35 5.51 -9.12
N THR A 9 -3.92 4.33 -8.84
CA THR A 9 -3.19 3.22 -8.20
C THR A 9 -2.63 3.56 -6.83
N VAL A 10 -3.34 4.42 -6.11
CA VAL A 10 -3.01 4.81 -4.74
C VAL A 10 -3.95 4.10 -3.77
N PHE A 11 -3.44 3.71 -2.61
CA PHE A 11 -4.23 2.97 -1.62
C PHE A 11 -4.04 3.59 -0.24
N LYS A 12 -5.11 3.58 0.56
CA LYS A 12 -4.97 3.86 1.99
C LYS A 12 -4.74 2.54 2.71
N VAL A 13 -3.69 2.50 3.50
CA VAL A 13 -3.28 1.29 4.22
C VAL A 13 -3.19 1.62 5.70
N LYS A 14 -3.83 0.78 6.52
CA LYS A 14 -3.73 0.87 7.97
C LYS A 14 -2.65 -0.09 8.45
N LEU A 15 -1.65 0.46 9.11
CA LEU A 15 -0.57 -0.34 9.68
C LEU A 15 -1.02 -0.99 11.00
N ASN A 16 -0.25 -1.98 11.48
CA ASN A 16 -0.57 -2.71 12.71
C ASN A 16 -0.65 -1.81 13.94
N ASN A 17 0.07 -0.70 13.92
CA ASN A 17 0.06 0.27 15.02
C ASN A 17 -1.10 1.28 14.92
N GLY A 18 -2.00 1.12 13.94
CA GLY A 18 -3.12 2.02 13.71
C GLY A 18 -2.78 3.24 12.84
N HIS A 19 -1.53 3.41 12.44
CA HIS A 19 -1.12 4.51 11.59
C HIS A 19 -1.64 4.34 10.17
N MET A 20 -2.19 5.41 9.59
CA MET A 20 -2.69 5.39 8.21
C MET A 20 -1.62 5.93 7.26
N VAL A 21 -1.40 5.21 6.17
CA VAL A 21 -0.40 5.58 5.16
C VAL A 21 -1.07 5.60 3.79
N THR A 22 -0.76 6.63 3.00
CA THR A 22 -1.12 6.67 1.59
C THR A 22 -0.01 5.94 0.83
N ALA A 23 -0.35 4.81 0.21
CA ALA A 23 0.65 3.94 -0.41
C ALA A 23 0.46 3.84 -1.92
N HIS A 24 1.56 3.79 -2.63
CA HIS A 24 1.59 3.55 -4.06
C HIS A 24 2.04 2.12 -4.32
N ILE A 25 1.63 1.56 -5.48
CA ILE A 25 2.13 0.26 -5.90
C ILE A 25 3.56 0.42 -6.41
N SER A 26 4.46 -0.48 -6.00
CA SER A 26 5.82 -0.48 -6.54
C SER A 26 5.82 -0.81 -8.02
N GLY A 27 6.84 -0.37 -8.75
CA GLY A 27 6.96 -0.66 -10.18
C GLY A 27 6.99 -2.16 -10.45
N LYS A 28 7.65 -2.93 -9.59
CA LYS A 28 7.72 -4.39 -9.71
C LYS A 28 6.34 -5.04 -9.63
N MET A 29 5.51 -4.61 -8.69
CA MET A 29 4.16 -5.14 -8.55
C MET A 29 3.29 -4.75 -9.73
N ARG A 30 3.47 -3.55 -10.27
CA ARG A 30 2.75 -3.10 -11.45
C ARG A 30 3.08 -3.95 -12.67
N MET A 31 4.35 -4.31 -12.83
CA MET A 31 4.79 -5.15 -13.93
C MET A 31 4.18 -6.55 -13.89
N HIS A 32 3.88 -7.06 -12.70
CA HIS A 32 3.27 -8.37 -12.51
C HIS A 32 1.74 -8.32 -12.48
N TYR A 33 1.14 -7.16 -12.74
CA TYR A 33 -0.33 -6.97 -12.75
C TYR A 33 -1.00 -7.45 -11.47
N ILE A 34 -0.34 -7.28 -10.35
CA ILE A 34 -0.89 -7.68 -9.06
C ILE A 34 -2.02 -6.72 -8.68
N LYS A 35 -3.22 -7.28 -8.48
CA LYS A 35 -4.39 -6.51 -8.07
C LYS A 35 -4.50 -6.50 -6.55
N ILE A 36 -4.85 -5.34 -6.00
CA ILE A 36 -4.99 -5.15 -4.57
C ILE A 36 -6.40 -4.62 -4.29
N TYR A 37 -7.06 -5.22 -3.30
CA TYR A 37 -8.42 -4.88 -2.93
C TYR A 37 -8.50 -4.48 -1.45
N PRO A 38 -9.53 -3.70 -1.04
CA PRO A 38 -9.75 -3.43 0.38
C PRO A 38 -9.84 -4.74 1.17
N GLY A 39 -9.18 -4.79 2.32
CA GLY A 39 -9.10 -5.97 3.13
C GLY A 39 -7.86 -6.82 2.89
N ASP A 40 -7.13 -6.59 1.82
CA ASP A 40 -5.90 -7.31 1.54
C ASP A 40 -4.79 -6.91 2.51
N LYS A 41 -3.99 -7.89 2.91
CA LYS A 41 -2.80 -7.63 3.70
C LYS A 41 -1.64 -7.33 2.76
N VAL A 42 -0.94 -6.24 3.01
CA VAL A 42 0.18 -5.82 2.19
C VAL A 42 1.34 -5.40 3.06
N THR A 43 2.54 -5.51 2.51
CA THR A 43 3.75 -4.97 3.13
C THR A 43 4.00 -3.60 2.52
N VAL A 44 4.14 -2.59 3.38
CA VAL A 44 4.35 -1.22 2.96
C VAL A 44 5.70 -0.74 3.48
N GLU A 45 6.48 -0.16 2.58
CA GLU A 45 7.71 0.54 2.93
C GLU A 45 7.38 2.01 3.10
N VAL A 46 7.45 2.49 4.33
CA VAL A 46 7.08 3.87 4.67
C VAL A 46 8.26 4.80 4.38
N SER A 47 7.97 5.96 3.79
CA SER A 47 8.99 6.96 3.51
C SER A 47 9.57 7.53 4.81
N ILE A 48 10.90 7.63 4.88
CA ILE A 48 11.54 8.28 6.03
C ILE A 48 11.42 9.80 5.96
N TYR A 49 11.07 10.34 4.79
CA TYR A 49 10.88 11.77 4.59
C TYR A 49 9.45 12.22 4.89
N ASP A 50 8.49 11.31 4.81
CA ASP A 50 7.09 11.60 5.09
C ASP A 50 6.40 10.31 5.52
N LEU A 51 6.14 10.19 6.82
CA LEU A 51 5.56 8.98 7.39
C LEU A 51 4.11 8.74 6.98
N THR A 52 3.49 9.70 6.28
CA THR A 52 2.14 9.51 5.74
C THR A 52 2.17 8.91 4.34
N GLN A 53 3.35 8.73 3.75
CA GLN A 53 3.54 8.19 2.42
C GLN A 53 4.29 6.87 2.48
N GLY A 54 3.97 5.96 1.57
CA GLY A 54 4.66 4.69 1.50
C GLY A 54 4.51 4.03 0.14
N ARG A 55 5.12 2.86 0.02
CA ARG A 55 5.07 2.06 -1.20
C ARG A 55 4.71 0.62 -0.83
N ILE A 56 3.73 0.07 -1.52
CA ILE A 56 3.39 -1.34 -1.36
C ILE A 56 4.43 -2.16 -2.10
N THR A 57 5.17 -2.98 -1.39
CA THR A 57 6.25 -3.80 -1.96
C THR A 57 5.87 -5.26 -2.09
N TYR A 58 4.87 -5.70 -1.35
CA TYR A 58 4.45 -7.10 -1.35
C TYR A 58 2.98 -7.21 -0.94
N ARG A 59 2.26 -8.13 -1.59
CA ARG A 59 0.90 -8.46 -1.22
C ARG A 59 0.88 -9.85 -0.59
N SER A 60 0.43 -9.92 0.65
CA SER A 60 0.25 -11.18 1.36
C SER A 60 -1.12 -11.76 1.00
N LYS A 61 -1.15 -13.03 0.70
CA LYS A 61 -2.43 -13.70 0.48
C LYS A 61 -3.10 -14.06 1.79
#